data_cb8f3982be843efc21563722832fb3db
#
_entry.id   cb8f3982be843efc21563722832fb3db
#
_cell.length_a   1.000
_cell.length_b   1.000
_cell.length_c   1.000
_cell.angle_alpha   90.00
_cell.angle_beta   90.00
_cell.angle_gamma   90.00
#
_symmetry.space_group_name_H-M   'P 1'
#
loop_
_entity.id
_entity.type
_entity.pdbx_description
1 polymer ?
#
loop_
_entity_poly.entity_id
_entity_poly.type
_entity_poly.pdbx_seq_one_letter_code
_entity_poly.pdbx_strand_id
1 'polypeptide(L)'
;MKVAILRRSPGIAYSMDVYADALIDGLKTVRPHWQIVEEFPHNPVQGNRTNSLVKGIQKYHQRYWQYPKQLQHSDADIFHIIDHSDGYLVNWLKKKSTPTVVTCHDLINLIHPELFRDRARFPWLSLATWKYSLQSMCQAHRIISVSNHTAQDIVQHLKLNPAQIQTVPNGVDRIFQADASNQVTNFRETLSVPQNTCCLLNVGSNNPRKNIITILHVINQLRNRNFPIRFWKAGDDFTNDQKTFIAEHQLDSCISYLGKPDKETLIQIYNAADVLVAPSTYEGFGITVIEAMACGLPVIASNVTSLPEVVNDAATLVDPLDTDGIAHAVEQIFTQPALRDEFIQKGFRRAAQFNWHNTAEQIAQIYESLLNSTSNKVAA
;
A
#
# COMPACT_ATOMS: atom_id res chain seq x y z
N MET A 1 -12.58 26.27 -6.57
CA MET A 1 -11.36 25.64 -7.07
C MET A 1 -11.71 24.32 -7.76
N LYS A 2 -11.08 24.05 -8.90
CA LYS A 2 -11.23 22.82 -9.65
C LYS A 2 -9.93 22.01 -9.54
N VAL A 3 -10.02 20.79 -9.00
CA VAL A 3 -8.87 19.89 -8.79
C VAL A 3 -9.02 18.68 -9.72
N ALA A 4 -8.02 18.42 -10.54
CA ALA A 4 -7.97 17.22 -11.37
C ALA A 4 -7.10 16.14 -10.69
N ILE A 5 -7.72 15.03 -10.35
CA ILE A 5 -7.05 13.84 -9.84
C ILE A 5 -6.69 12.95 -11.03
N LEU A 6 -5.39 12.82 -11.30
CA LEU A 6 -4.86 12.05 -12.41
C LEU A 6 -4.53 10.63 -11.96
N ARG A 7 -5.22 9.65 -12.54
CA ARG A 7 -5.09 8.24 -12.18
C ARG A 7 -5.03 7.37 -13.43
N ARG A 8 -4.66 6.11 -13.25
CA ARG A 8 -4.87 5.08 -14.27
C ARG A 8 -6.34 4.74 -14.39
N SER A 9 -6.72 4.09 -15.49
CA SER A 9 -8.08 3.57 -15.62
C SER A 9 -8.40 2.65 -14.44
N PRO A 10 -9.57 2.83 -13.80
CA PRO A 10 -10.01 2.00 -12.68
C PRO A 10 -9.94 0.50 -12.99
N GLY A 11 -9.60 -0.31 -11.99
CA GLY A 11 -9.45 -1.76 -12.09
C GLY A 11 -8.07 -2.24 -12.56
N ILE A 12 -7.13 -1.34 -12.86
CA ILE A 12 -5.76 -1.72 -13.28
C ILE A 12 -4.83 -1.94 -12.09
N ALA A 13 -4.96 -1.14 -11.04
CA ALA A 13 -4.08 -1.17 -9.87
C ALA A 13 -4.88 -0.98 -8.58
N TYR A 14 -5.34 -2.08 -7.99
CA TYR A 14 -6.26 -2.07 -6.85
C TYR A 14 -5.88 -1.10 -5.73
N SER A 15 -4.62 -1.11 -5.26
CA SER A 15 -4.18 -0.23 -4.17
C SER A 15 -4.21 1.26 -4.56
N MET A 16 -3.95 1.57 -5.84
CA MET A 16 -4.02 2.94 -6.34
C MET A 16 -5.46 3.39 -6.52
N ASP A 17 -6.36 2.46 -6.88
CA ASP A 17 -7.79 2.74 -6.97
C ASP A 17 -8.36 3.06 -5.58
N VAL A 18 -8.04 2.24 -4.57
CA VAL A 18 -8.44 2.50 -3.17
C VAL A 18 -7.93 3.86 -2.69
N TYR A 19 -6.67 4.20 -2.97
CA TYR A 19 -6.12 5.51 -2.61
C TYR A 19 -6.86 6.66 -3.28
N ALA A 20 -7.08 6.55 -4.61
CA ALA A 20 -7.75 7.59 -5.38
C ALA A 20 -9.18 7.85 -4.91
N ASP A 21 -9.97 6.77 -4.78
CA ASP A 21 -11.37 6.85 -4.39
C ASP A 21 -11.50 7.47 -2.98
N ALA A 22 -10.70 6.99 -2.03
CA ALA A 22 -10.72 7.51 -0.67
C ALA A 22 -10.23 8.97 -0.56
N LEU A 23 -9.22 9.37 -1.36
CA LEU A 23 -8.78 10.76 -1.43
C LEU A 23 -9.87 11.66 -2.02
N ILE A 24 -10.51 11.25 -3.10
CA ILE A 24 -11.59 12.01 -3.76
C ILE A 24 -12.76 12.23 -2.79
N ASP A 25 -13.20 11.19 -2.11
CA ASP A 25 -14.29 11.25 -1.14
C ASP A 25 -13.91 12.11 0.07
N GLY A 26 -12.69 11.98 0.54
CA GLY A 26 -12.13 12.82 1.59
C GLY A 26 -12.11 14.29 1.19
N LEU A 27 -11.59 14.62 0.00
CA LEU A 27 -11.55 16.01 -0.50
C LEU A 27 -12.94 16.61 -0.67
N LYS A 28 -13.93 15.87 -1.19
CA LYS A 28 -15.32 16.30 -1.28
C LYS A 28 -15.93 16.58 0.10
N THR A 29 -15.50 15.81 1.10
CA THR A 29 -15.97 15.99 2.49
C THR A 29 -15.36 17.23 3.14
N VAL A 30 -14.04 17.45 3.03
CA VAL A 30 -13.35 18.57 3.69
C VAL A 30 -13.49 19.90 2.94
N ARG A 31 -13.74 19.83 1.62
CA ARG A 31 -13.94 21.03 0.76
C ARG A 31 -15.13 20.84 -0.19
N PRO A 32 -16.38 20.83 0.33
CA PRO A 32 -17.56 20.50 -0.47
C PRO A 32 -17.84 21.49 -1.62
N HIS A 33 -17.25 22.69 -1.57
CA HIS A 33 -17.37 23.70 -2.62
C HIS A 33 -16.32 23.55 -3.74
N TRP A 34 -15.39 22.58 -3.65
CA TRP A 34 -14.45 22.30 -4.71
C TRP A 34 -15.03 21.37 -5.76
N GLN A 35 -14.65 21.58 -7.00
CA GLN A 35 -14.96 20.66 -8.07
C GLN A 35 -13.80 19.66 -8.20
N ILE A 36 -14.02 18.42 -7.75
CA ILE A 36 -13.03 17.34 -7.90
C ILE A 36 -13.38 16.57 -9.16
N VAL A 37 -12.45 16.52 -10.10
CA VAL A 37 -12.59 15.84 -11.41
C VAL A 37 -11.58 14.70 -11.49
N GLU A 38 -12.02 13.55 -11.91
CA GLU A 38 -11.12 12.43 -12.19
C GLU A 38 -10.73 12.45 -13.66
N GLU A 39 -9.42 12.34 -13.91
CA GLU A 39 -8.86 12.23 -15.25
C GLU A 39 -8.10 10.91 -15.38
N PHE A 40 -8.50 10.10 -16.33
CA PHE A 40 -7.85 8.84 -16.69
C PHE A 40 -7.87 8.63 -18.19
N PRO A 41 -7.03 7.75 -18.77
CA PRO A 41 -6.99 7.51 -20.20
C PRO A 41 -8.35 7.11 -20.76
N HIS A 42 -8.87 7.84 -21.76
CA HIS A 42 -10.08 7.47 -22.46
C HIS A 42 -9.83 6.17 -23.27
N ASN A 43 -10.84 5.33 -23.38
CA ASN A 43 -10.80 4.05 -24.12
C ASN A 43 -9.60 3.15 -23.67
N PRO A 44 -9.55 2.73 -22.41
CA PRO A 44 -8.45 1.90 -21.95
C PRO A 44 -8.38 0.61 -22.78
N VAL A 45 -7.18 0.25 -23.23
CA VAL A 45 -6.96 -1.03 -23.92
C VAL A 45 -7.28 -2.15 -22.94
N GLN A 46 -8.50 -2.70 -23.03
CA GLN A 46 -8.97 -3.79 -22.18
C GLN A 46 -8.20 -5.07 -22.49
N GLY A 47 -7.88 -5.80 -21.45
CA GLY A 47 -7.30 -7.14 -21.51
C GLY A 47 -6.14 -7.35 -20.58
N ASN A 48 -6.30 -8.29 -19.68
CA ASN A 48 -5.23 -8.85 -18.86
C ASN A 48 -4.13 -9.42 -19.75
N ARG A 49 -2.85 -9.22 -19.34
CA ARG A 49 -1.62 -9.86 -19.84
C ARG A 49 -1.76 -10.58 -21.18
N THR A 50 -2.11 -9.87 -22.25
CA THR A 50 -2.16 -10.47 -23.57
C THR A 50 -0.75 -10.55 -24.14
N ASN A 51 -0.39 -11.74 -24.62
CA ASN A 51 0.88 -12.04 -25.29
C ASN A 51 1.08 -11.30 -26.64
N SER A 52 0.20 -10.42 -27.04
CA SER A 52 0.30 -9.65 -28.27
C SER A 52 1.21 -8.43 -28.12
N LEU A 53 2.28 -8.38 -28.92
CA LEU A 53 3.18 -7.22 -29.05
C LEU A 53 2.38 -5.95 -29.41
N VAL A 54 1.39 -6.08 -30.28
CA VAL A 54 0.55 -4.97 -30.76
C VAL A 54 -0.20 -4.32 -29.58
N LYS A 55 -0.80 -5.11 -28.70
CA LYS A 55 -1.50 -4.58 -27.51
C LYS A 55 -0.53 -3.92 -26.52
N GLY A 56 0.69 -4.43 -26.41
CA GLY A 56 1.74 -3.80 -25.62
C GLY A 56 2.07 -2.41 -26.14
N ILE A 57 2.31 -2.27 -27.44
CA ILE A 57 2.58 -0.99 -28.11
C ILE A 57 1.40 -0.03 -27.97
N GLN A 58 0.16 -0.52 -28.15
CA GLN A 58 -1.05 0.29 -27.96
C GLN A 58 -1.16 0.85 -26.55
N LYS A 59 -0.89 0.02 -25.50
CA LYS A 59 -0.89 0.47 -24.11
C LYS A 59 0.18 1.57 -23.87
N TYR A 60 1.37 1.40 -24.42
CA TYR A 60 2.43 2.41 -24.31
C TYR A 60 2.05 3.70 -25.03
N HIS A 61 1.54 3.62 -26.26
CA HIS A 61 1.08 4.78 -27.02
C HIS A 61 -0.06 5.52 -26.29
N GLN A 62 -1.04 4.77 -25.76
CA GLN A 62 -2.13 5.35 -24.97
C GLN A 62 -1.59 6.08 -23.74
N ARG A 63 -0.77 5.40 -22.93
CA ARG A 63 -0.26 5.94 -21.67
C ARG A 63 0.65 7.15 -21.86
N TYR A 64 1.63 7.07 -22.77
CA TYR A 64 2.68 8.09 -22.89
C TYR A 64 2.40 9.16 -23.96
N TRP A 65 1.38 8.99 -24.79
CA TRP A 65 1.04 9.93 -25.84
C TRP A 65 -0.40 10.42 -25.81
N GLN A 66 -1.39 9.53 -25.85
CA GLN A 66 -2.80 9.93 -25.93
C GLN A 66 -3.27 10.58 -24.62
N TYR A 67 -3.00 9.97 -23.47
CA TYR A 67 -3.41 10.50 -22.17
C TYR A 67 -2.83 11.89 -21.88
N PRO A 68 -1.50 12.16 -22.04
CA PRO A 68 -0.98 13.50 -21.90
C PRO A 68 -1.62 14.54 -22.82
N LYS A 69 -1.96 14.17 -24.07
CA LYS A 69 -2.66 15.07 -25.01
C LYS A 69 -4.08 15.39 -24.53
N GLN A 70 -4.80 14.41 -24.01
CA GLN A 70 -6.12 14.60 -23.39
C GLN A 70 -6.06 15.65 -22.31
N LEU A 71 -5.06 15.59 -21.42
CA LEU A 71 -4.89 16.52 -20.30
C LEU A 71 -4.58 17.97 -20.73
N GLN A 72 -4.13 18.20 -21.95
CA GLN A 72 -3.92 19.56 -22.46
C GLN A 72 -5.23 20.37 -22.56
N HIS A 73 -6.38 19.70 -22.64
CA HIS A 73 -7.69 20.33 -22.70
C HIS A 73 -8.37 20.48 -21.30
N SER A 74 -7.76 19.91 -20.25
CA SER A 74 -8.28 20.06 -18.89
C SER A 74 -7.99 21.46 -18.35
N ASP A 75 -8.94 22.10 -17.72
CA ASP A 75 -8.91 23.49 -17.19
C ASP A 75 -8.84 23.54 -15.65
N ALA A 76 -8.23 22.55 -15.01
CA ALA A 76 -8.08 22.49 -13.57
C ALA A 76 -7.15 23.57 -13.02
N ASP A 77 -7.43 24.02 -11.78
CA ASP A 77 -6.58 24.93 -11.00
C ASP A 77 -5.36 24.19 -10.40
N ILE A 78 -5.51 22.87 -10.16
CA ILE A 78 -4.45 21.99 -9.64
C ILE A 78 -4.56 20.62 -10.33
N PHE A 79 -3.40 20.04 -10.66
CA PHE A 79 -3.27 18.66 -11.09
C PHE A 79 -2.59 17.83 -10.00
N HIS A 80 -3.23 16.77 -9.54
CA HIS A 80 -2.64 15.81 -8.62
C HIS A 80 -2.48 14.44 -9.27
N ILE A 81 -1.25 14.03 -9.53
CA ILE A 81 -0.87 12.72 -10.04
C ILE A 81 -0.72 11.79 -8.84
N ILE A 82 -1.63 10.83 -8.69
CA ILE A 82 -1.71 9.98 -7.48
C ILE A 82 -0.67 8.86 -7.43
N ASP A 83 0.05 8.61 -8.51
CA ASP A 83 1.07 7.54 -8.60
C ASP A 83 2.33 8.09 -9.26
N HIS A 84 3.46 8.06 -8.55
CA HIS A 84 4.77 8.50 -9.03
C HIS A 84 5.21 7.82 -10.33
N SER A 85 4.71 6.63 -10.63
CA SER A 85 4.99 5.95 -11.90
C SER A 85 4.34 6.62 -13.11
N ASP A 86 3.40 7.54 -12.89
CA ASP A 86 2.82 8.43 -13.89
C ASP A 86 3.41 9.86 -13.81
N GLY A 87 4.48 10.05 -13.04
CA GLY A 87 5.18 11.34 -12.90
C GLY A 87 5.64 11.99 -14.20
N TYR A 88 5.78 11.22 -15.30
CA TYR A 88 6.07 11.75 -16.65
C TYR A 88 5.05 12.79 -17.12
N LEU A 89 3.82 12.77 -16.58
CA LEU A 89 2.77 13.74 -16.88
C LEU A 89 3.16 15.16 -16.47
N VAL A 90 4.01 15.34 -15.47
CA VAL A 90 4.50 16.64 -15.02
C VAL A 90 5.11 17.43 -16.19
N ASN A 91 5.91 16.78 -17.05
CA ASN A 91 6.54 17.44 -18.19
C ASN A 91 5.54 17.94 -19.25
N TRP A 92 4.40 17.29 -19.39
CA TRP A 92 3.33 17.71 -20.27
C TRP A 92 2.49 18.86 -19.68
N LEU A 93 2.27 18.83 -18.36
CA LEU A 93 1.49 19.83 -17.64
C LEU A 93 2.23 21.14 -17.39
N LYS A 94 3.56 21.14 -17.41
CA LYS A 94 4.39 22.35 -17.26
C LYS A 94 4.00 23.49 -18.19
N LYS A 95 3.54 23.18 -19.40
CA LYS A 95 3.13 24.17 -20.39
C LYS A 95 1.91 25.00 -19.96
N LYS A 96 1.17 24.53 -18.95
CA LYS A 96 -0.07 25.17 -18.46
C LYS A 96 0.13 26.17 -17.33
N SER A 97 1.32 26.26 -16.74
CA SER A 97 1.61 27.05 -15.54
C SER A 97 0.75 26.67 -14.32
N THR A 98 -0.06 25.61 -14.43
CA THR A 98 -0.92 25.11 -13.35
C THR A 98 -0.08 24.30 -12.35
N PRO A 99 -0.23 24.52 -11.04
CA PRO A 99 0.47 23.75 -10.04
C PRO A 99 0.21 22.24 -10.17
N THR A 100 1.30 21.46 -10.03
CA THR A 100 1.24 20.00 -10.08
C THR A 100 1.73 19.41 -8.77
N VAL A 101 0.99 18.41 -8.28
CA VAL A 101 1.32 17.61 -7.09
C VAL A 101 1.47 16.16 -7.53
N VAL A 102 2.42 15.43 -6.94
CA VAL A 102 2.60 13.99 -7.20
C VAL A 102 2.70 13.25 -5.88
N THR A 103 1.90 12.18 -5.71
CA THR A 103 2.07 11.26 -4.58
C THR A 103 3.10 10.19 -4.93
N CYS A 104 4.09 10.02 -4.07
CA CYS A 104 5.08 8.96 -4.11
C CYS A 104 4.78 7.94 -3.00
N HIS A 105 4.42 6.71 -3.41
CA HIS A 105 4.09 5.64 -2.49
C HIS A 105 5.31 4.86 -1.99
N ASP A 106 6.33 4.71 -2.83
CA ASP A 106 7.60 4.08 -2.51
C ASP A 106 8.62 4.33 -3.64
N LEU A 107 9.87 3.95 -3.42
CA LEU A 107 10.92 3.92 -4.43
C LEU A 107 11.55 2.53 -4.58
N ILE A 108 10.83 1.48 -4.22
CA ILE A 108 11.36 0.11 -4.19
C ILE A 108 12.00 -0.31 -5.51
N ASN A 109 11.42 0.03 -6.65
CA ASN A 109 11.95 -0.32 -7.97
C ASN A 109 13.26 0.42 -8.31
N LEU A 110 13.58 1.52 -7.60
CA LEU A 110 14.86 2.21 -7.72
C LEU A 110 15.90 1.60 -6.80
N ILE A 111 15.49 1.29 -5.57
CA ILE A 111 16.37 0.81 -4.50
C ILE A 111 16.68 -0.67 -4.70
N HIS A 112 15.67 -1.46 -5.12
CA HIS A 112 15.74 -2.90 -5.36
C HIS A 112 15.36 -3.26 -6.81
N PRO A 113 16.16 -2.83 -7.82
CA PRO A 113 15.83 -3.06 -9.23
C PRO A 113 15.80 -4.55 -9.63
N GLU A 114 16.43 -5.42 -8.86
CA GLU A 114 16.38 -6.88 -9.02
C GLU A 114 14.96 -7.42 -8.87
N LEU A 115 14.13 -6.83 -8.00
CA LEU A 115 12.74 -7.23 -7.80
C LEU A 115 11.81 -6.86 -8.97
N PHE A 116 12.30 -6.01 -9.88
CA PHE A 116 11.56 -5.52 -11.04
C PHE A 116 11.81 -6.34 -12.31
N ARG A 117 13.00 -6.94 -12.45
CA ARG A 117 13.46 -7.57 -13.70
C ARG A 117 12.56 -8.69 -14.19
N ASP A 118 12.03 -9.50 -13.29
CA ASP A 118 11.25 -10.70 -13.64
C ASP A 118 9.77 -10.41 -13.94
N ARG A 119 9.33 -9.16 -13.83
CA ARG A 119 7.90 -8.79 -13.96
C ARG A 119 7.51 -8.18 -15.29
N ALA A 120 8.46 -7.71 -16.07
CA ALA A 120 8.19 -7.00 -17.32
C ALA A 120 8.69 -7.79 -18.53
N ARG A 121 7.88 -7.84 -19.59
CA ARG A 121 8.27 -8.46 -20.87
C ARG A 121 9.50 -7.78 -21.52
N PHE A 122 9.67 -6.47 -21.28
CA PHE A 122 10.81 -5.66 -21.70
C PHE A 122 11.37 -4.91 -20.47
N PRO A 123 12.14 -5.59 -19.60
CA PRO A 123 12.56 -5.02 -18.32
C PRO A 123 13.32 -3.70 -18.45
N TRP A 124 14.23 -3.60 -19.43
CA TRP A 124 15.02 -2.40 -19.66
C TRP A 124 14.17 -1.19 -20.08
N LEU A 125 13.16 -1.38 -20.96
CA LEU A 125 12.26 -0.31 -21.41
C LEU A 125 11.34 0.13 -20.25
N SER A 126 10.80 -0.83 -19.51
CA SER A 126 9.97 -0.56 -18.35
C SER A 126 10.74 0.19 -17.27
N LEU A 127 12.00 -0.17 -17.02
CA LEU A 127 12.85 0.53 -16.07
C LEU A 127 13.21 1.95 -16.55
N ALA A 128 13.50 2.10 -17.84
CA ALA A 128 13.82 3.42 -18.42
C ALA A 128 12.63 4.38 -18.34
N THR A 129 11.43 3.91 -18.72
CA THR A 129 10.20 4.73 -18.63
C THR A 129 9.84 5.06 -17.20
N TRP A 130 10.05 4.12 -16.26
CA TRP A 130 9.82 4.35 -14.84
C TRP A 130 10.82 5.37 -14.27
N LYS A 131 12.12 5.24 -14.58
CA LYS A 131 13.13 6.25 -14.21
C LYS A 131 12.81 7.63 -14.79
N TYR A 132 12.36 7.70 -16.05
CA TYR A 132 11.89 8.94 -16.66
C TYR A 132 10.71 9.55 -15.88
N SER A 133 9.76 8.73 -15.43
CA SER A 133 8.63 9.20 -14.60
C SER A 133 9.13 9.80 -13.28
N LEU A 134 10.09 9.15 -12.60
CA LEU A 134 10.67 9.68 -11.37
C LEU A 134 11.41 10.99 -11.57
N GLN A 135 12.24 11.09 -12.63
CA GLN A 135 12.94 12.33 -12.95
C GLN A 135 11.96 13.48 -13.27
N SER A 136 10.86 13.16 -13.95
CA SER A 136 9.80 14.11 -14.25
C SER A 136 9.03 14.52 -12.99
N MET A 137 8.74 13.58 -12.09
CA MET A 137 8.14 13.85 -10.78
C MET A 137 8.92 14.89 -9.99
N CYS A 138 10.27 14.86 -10.04
CA CYS A 138 11.13 15.82 -9.35
C CYS A 138 10.90 17.27 -9.78
N GLN A 139 10.18 17.49 -10.87
CA GLN A 139 9.85 18.83 -11.39
C GLN A 139 8.43 19.28 -11.00
N ALA A 140 7.70 18.50 -10.23
CA ALA A 140 6.41 18.91 -9.67
C ALA A 140 6.57 20.03 -8.65
N HIS A 141 5.54 20.83 -8.46
CA HIS A 141 5.54 21.92 -7.48
C HIS A 141 5.58 21.40 -6.05
N ARG A 142 4.98 20.23 -5.80
CA ARG A 142 5.02 19.54 -4.51
C ARG A 142 4.98 18.03 -4.72
N ILE A 143 5.74 17.32 -3.89
CA ILE A 143 5.66 15.86 -3.79
C ILE A 143 5.08 15.49 -2.43
N ILE A 144 4.08 14.63 -2.43
CA ILE A 144 3.54 14.02 -1.23
C ILE A 144 4.20 12.66 -1.07
N SER A 145 4.86 12.43 0.06
CA SER A 145 5.32 11.11 0.48
C SER A 145 4.34 10.51 1.48
N VAL A 146 4.09 9.21 1.39
CA VAL A 146 3.13 8.53 2.29
C VAL A 146 3.72 8.18 3.66
N SER A 147 5.05 8.36 3.82
CA SER A 147 5.79 8.15 5.08
C SER A 147 7.05 9.01 5.11
N ASN A 148 7.62 9.22 6.30
CA ASN A 148 8.90 9.89 6.44
C ASN A 148 10.04 9.08 5.82
N HIS A 149 9.97 7.74 5.91
CA HIS A 149 10.92 6.86 5.24
C HIS A 149 10.90 7.09 3.71
N THR A 150 9.73 7.11 3.08
CA THR A 150 9.60 7.42 1.65
C THR A 150 10.12 8.83 1.32
N ALA A 151 9.91 9.82 2.21
CA ALA A 151 10.49 11.15 2.03
C ALA A 151 12.03 11.12 2.06
N GLN A 152 12.61 10.38 2.99
CA GLN A 152 14.06 10.19 3.08
C GLN A 152 14.62 9.51 1.82
N ASP A 153 13.95 8.46 1.33
CA ASP A 153 14.32 7.78 0.08
C ASP A 153 14.31 8.75 -1.12
N ILE A 154 13.28 9.61 -1.23
CA ILE A 154 13.19 10.63 -2.28
C ILE A 154 14.38 11.58 -2.21
N VAL A 155 14.70 12.10 -1.00
CA VAL A 155 15.84 13.00 -0.81
C VAL A 155 17.15 12.29 -1.16
N GLN A 156 17.34 11.08 -0.64
CA GLN A 156 18.60 10.35 -0.79
C GLN A 156 18.86 9.89 -2.23
N HIS A 157 17.85 9.33 -2.90
CA HIS A 157 18.02 8.67 -4.20
C HIS A 157 17.74 9.60 -5.39
N LEU A 158 16.85 10.58 -5.23
CA LEU A 158 16.52 11.55 -6.29
C LEU A 158 17.17 12.92 -6.09
N LYS A 159 17.88 13.14 -4.97
CA LYS A 159 18.57 14.40 -4.63
C LYS A 159 17.62 15.60 -4.63
N LEU A 160 16.37 15.39 -4.27
CA LEU A 160 15.36 16.43 -4.25
C LEU A 160 15.49 17.30 -3.00
N ASN A 161 15.15 18.61 -3.15
CA ASN A 161 15.10 19.51 -2.00
C ASN A 161 13.98 19.08 -1.03
N PRO A 162 14.30 18.83 0.26
CA PRO A 162 13.28 18.46 1.25
C PRO A 162 12.09 19.44 1.34
N ALA A 163 12.30 20.72 1.05
CA ALA A 163 11.24 21.73 1.02
C ALA A 163 10.14 21.48 -0.05
N GLN A 164 10.42 20.65 -1.06
CA GLN A 164 9.43 20.24 -2.07
C GLN A 164 8.61 19.03 -1.64
N ILE A 165 8.99 18.36 -0.54
CA ILE A 165 8.35 17.12 -0.08
C ILE A 165 7.50 17.45 1.15
N GLN A 166 6.31 16.87 1.20
CA GLN A 166 5.47 16.89 2.40
C GLN A 166 4.96 15.48 2.67
N THR A 167 5.21 15.00 3.89
CA THR A 167 4.72 13.70 4.31
C THR A 167 3.26 13.82 4.72
N VAL A 168 2.40 13.03 4.06
CA VAL A 168 0.98 12.89 4.37
C VAL A 168 0.65 11.41 4.41
N PRO A 169 0.44 10.83 5.59
CA PRO A 169 0.13 9.41 5.73
C PRO A 169 -1.18 9.02 5.06
N ASN A 170 -1.27 7.77 4.61
CA ASN A 170 -2.53 7.20 4.15
C ASN A 170 -3.52 7.05 5.29
N GLY A 171 -4.81 7.21 4.99
CA GLY A 171 -5.88 6.85 5.90
C GLY A 171 -6.26 5.38 5.81
N VAL A 172 -6.88 4.85 6.85
CA VAL A 172 -7.57 3.56 6.83
C VAL A 172 -9.07 3.79 6.59
N ASP A 173 -9.70 2.89 5.86
CA ASP A 173 -11.15 2.94 5.62
C ASP A 173 -11.90 2.63 6.93
N ARG A 174 -12.93 3.42 7.26
CA ARG A 174 -13.71 3.29 8.49
C ARG A 174 -14.47 1.96 8.62
N ILE A 175 -14.61 1.21 7.53
CA ILE A 175 -15.23 -0.11 7.58
C ILE A 175 -14.34 -1.13 8.31
N PHE A 176 -13.01 -0.92 8.34
CA PHE A 176 -12.11 -1.73 9.16
C PHE A 176 -12.28 -1.35 10.62
N GLN A 177 -12.97 -2.21 11.35
CA GLN A 177 -13.24 -2.05 12.77
C GLN A 177 -13.39 -3.41 13.45
N ALA A 178 -13.22 -3.44 14.75
CA ALA A 178 -13.46 -4.65 15.52
C ALA A 178 -14.94 -5.05 15.43
N ASP A 179 -15.17 -6.31 15.14
CA ASP A 179 -16.50 -6.90 15.09
C ASP A 179 -16.83 -7.57 16.43
N ALA A 180 -17.82 -7.03 17.14
CA ALA A 180 -18.33 -7.62 18.38
C ALA A 180 -19.39 -8.73 18.13
N SER A 181 -19.68 -9.04 16.87
CA SER A 181 -20.70 -10.03 16.51
C SER A 181 -20.15 -11.47 16.51
N ASN A 182 -21.05 -12.45 16.52
CA ASN A 182 -20.69 -13.87 16.42
C ASN A 182 -20.15 -14.30 15.04
N GLN A 183 -19.97 -13.35 14.08
CA GLN A 183 -19.47 -13.66 12.75
C GLN A 183 -18.00 -14.15 12.76
N VAL A 184 -17.22 -13.69 13.73
CA VAL A 184 -15.83 -14.13 13.95
C VAL A 184 -15.75 -15.64 14.21
N THR A 185 -16.60 -16.16 15.11
CA THR A 185 -16.65 -17.59 15.43
C THR A 185 -17.05 -18.39 14.20
N ASN A 186 -18.05 -17.94 13.45
CA ASN A 186 -18.53 -18.60 12.24
C ASN A 186 -17.43 -18.70 11.17
N PHE A 187 -16.58 -17.65 10.99
CA PHE A 187 -15.52 -17.70 10.00
C PHE A 187 -14.46 -18.76 10.33
N ARG A 188 -14.06 -18.88 11.60
CA ARG A 188 -13.12 -19.95 12.05
C ARG A 188 -13.71 -21.35 11.85
N GLU A 189 -15.00 -21.51 12.10
CA GLU A 189 -15.72 -22.80 11.89
C GLU A 189 -15.75 -23.19 10.41
N THR A 190 -15.99 -22.23 9.49
CA THR A 190 -15.98 -22.52 8.04
C THR A 190 -14.63 -23.04 7.56
N LEU A 191 -13.54 -22.65 8.22
CA LEU A 191 -12.17 -23.12 7.93
C LEU A 191 -11.78 -24.33 8.79
N SER A 192 -12.71 -24.90 9.58
CA SER A 192 -12.45 -26.04 10.46
C SER A 192 -11.24 -25.84 11.36
N VAL A 193 -11.09 -24.62 11.92
CA VAL A 193 -9.98 -24.31 12.83
C VAL A 193 -10.25 -24.91 14.20
N PRO A 194 -9.37 -25.79 14.73
CA PRO A 194 -9.54 -26.32 16.07
C PRO A 194 -9.54 -25.22 17.14
N GLN A 195 -10.25 -25.45 18.24
CA GLN A 195 -10.14 -24.57 19.40
C GLN A 195 -8.69 -24.52 19.90
N ASN A 196 -8.31 -23.39 20.49
CA ASN A 196 -6.95 -23.17 21.00
C ASN A 196 -5.84 -23.23 19.93
N THR A 197 -6.17 -22.97 18.66
CA THR A 197 -5.20 -22.85 17.57
C THR A 197 -4.94 -21.39 17.24
N CYS A 198 -3.68 -20.97 17.23
CA CYS A 198 -3.24 -19.65 16.81
C CYS A 198 -3.40 -19.49 15.30
N CYS A 199 -4.23 -18.56 14.86
CA CYS A 199 -4.38 -18.18 13.45
C CYS A 199 -3.47 -17.00 13.12
N LEU A 200 -2.30 -17.27 12.55
CA LEU A 200 -1.38 -16.27 12.04
C LEU A 200 -1.83 -15.83 10.65
N LEU A 201 -1.98 -14.53 10.45
CA LEU A 201 -2.45 -13.95 9.18
C LEU A 201 -1.33 -13.19 8.47
N ASN A 202 -1.28 -13.33 7.14
CA ASN A 202 -0.57 -12.41 6.26
C ASN A 202 -1.47 -11.96 5.11
N VAL A 203 -1.51 -10.65 4.84
CA VAL A 203 -2.34 -10.02 3.80
C VAL A 203 -1.46 -9.30 2.79
N GLY A 204 -1.71 -9.53 1.51
CA GLY A 204 -1.10 -8.78 0.41
C GLY A 204 -0.57 -9.62 -0.74
N SER A 205 0.18 -8.95 -1.62
CA SER A 205 0.81 -9.60 -2.77
C SER A 205 1.94 -10.54 -2.34
N ASN A 206 2.32 -11.45 -3.25
CA ASN A 206 3.47 -12.33 -3.06
C ASN A 206 4.74 -11.74 -3.71
N ASN A 207 4.94 -10.43 -3.55
CA ASN A 207 6.19 -9.79 -3.91
C ASN A 207 7.30 -10.25 -2.97
N PRO A 208 8.53 -10.54 -3.45
CA PRO A 208 9.66 -10.96 -2.60
C PRO A 208 9.87 -10.08 -1.36
N ARG A 209 9.65 -8.77 -1.49
CA ARG A 209 9.74 -7.83 -0.34
C ARG A 209 8.80 -8.16 0.82
N LYS A 210 7.69 -8.86 0.55
CA LYS A 210 6.74 -9.28 1.60
C LYS A 210 7.24 -10.44 2.44
N ASN A 211 8.32 -11.07 1.99
CA ASN A 211 9.11 -12.05 2.72
C ASN A 211 8.30 -13.24 3.27
N ILE A 212 7.41 -13.78 2.42
CA ILE A 212 6.53 -14.90 2.79
C ILE A 212 7.34 -16.15 3.16
N ILE A 213 8.53 -16.31 2.57
CA ILE A 213 9.39 -17.46 2.90
C ILE A 213 9.81 -17.47 4.37
N THR A 214 10.09 -16.32 4.97
CA THR A 214 10.37 -16.23 6.42
C THR A 214 9.16 -16.67 7.25
N ILE A 215 7.93 -16.30 6.84
CA ILE A 215 6.72 -16.78 7.54
C ILE A 215 6.63 -18.31 7.46
N LEU A 216 6.93 -18.91 6.31
CA LEU A 216 6.91 -20.38 6.17
C LEU A 216 7.94 -21.05 7.07
N HIS A 217 9.14 -20.49 7.22
CA HIS A 217 10.13 -20.96 8.19
C HIS A 217 9.63 -20.86 9.63
N VAL A 218 8.98 -19.75 10.01
CA VAL A 218 8.36 -19.55 11.32
C VAL A 218 7.28 -20.63 11.59
N ILE A 219 6.40 -20.87 10.62
CA ILE A 219 5.36 -21.90 10.75
C ILE A 219 5.96 -23.31 10.94
N ASN A 220 6.99 -23.64 10.16
CA ASN A 220 7.70 -24.91 10.30
C ASN A 220 8.32 -25.06 11.70
N GLN A 221 8.91 -24.01 12.20
CA GLN A 221 9.55 -23.97 13.51
C GLN A 221 8.54 -24.14 14.65
N LEU A 222 7.43 -23.38 14.61
CA LEU A 222 6.34 -23.48 15.61
C LEU A 222 5.69 -24.86 15.61
N ARG A 223 5.44 -25.43 14.42
CA ARG A 223 4.91 -26.78 14.30
C ARG A 223 5.86 -27.83 14.90
N ASN A 224 7.16 -27.72 14.65
CA ASN A 224 8.16 -28.65 15.20
C ASN A 224 8.28 -28.57 16.71
N ARG A 225 7.85 -27.44 17.32
CA ARG A 225 7.68 -27.26 18.77
C ARG A 225 6.31 -27.74 19.29
N ASN A 226 5.49 -28.38 18.43
CA ASN A 226 4.10 -28.74 18.72
C ASN A 226 3.19 -27.57 19.12
N PHE A 227 3.52 -26.35 18.71
CA PHE A 227 2.68 -25.18 18.92
C PHE A 227 1.46 -25.25 17.99
N PRO A 228 0.21 -25.04 18.50
CA PRO A 228 -1.00 -25.16 17.70
C PRO A 228 -1.15 -23.93 16.77
N ILE A 229 -0.68 -24.05 15.54
CA ILE A 229 -0.59 -22.94 14.56
C ILE A 229 -1.37 -23.24 13.28
N ARG A 230 -2.04 -22.24 12.75
CA ARG A 230 -2.58 -22.15 11.39
C ARG A 230 -2.07 -20.89 10.73
N PHE A 231 -1.62 -20.98 9.50
CA PHE A 231 -1.24 -19.82 8.69
C PHE A 231 -2.31 -19.53 7.66
N TRP A 232 -2.86 -18.33 7.69
CA TRP A 232 -3.81 -17.81 6.71
C TRP A 232 -3.13 -16.82 5.79
N LYS A 233 -3.12 -17.13 4.50
CA LYS A 233 -2.58 -16.25 3.45
C LYS A 233 -3.72 -15.67 2.63
N ALA A 234 -3.97 -14.35 2.74
CA ALA A 234 -4.90 -13.60 1.89
C ALA A 234 -4.13 -12.75 0.86
N GLY A 235 -4.65 -12.66 -0.36
CA GLY A 235 -4.03 -11.92 -1.47
C GLY A 235 -3.48 -12.81 -2.57
N ASP A 236 -2.25 -12.57 -3.02
CA ASP A 236 -1.65 -13.43 -4.06
C ASP A 236 -1.28 -14.82 -3.52
N ASP A 237 -1.42 -15.83 -4.40
CA ASP A 237 -1.06 -17.21 -4.09
C ASP A 237 0.46 -17.38 -3.91
N PHE A 238 0.85 -18.49 -3.32
CA PHE A 238 2.25 -18.88 -3.15
C PHE A 238 2.97 -19.06 -4.49
N THR A 239 4.25 -18.72 -4.54
CA THR A 239 5.13 -19.05 -5.67
C THR A 239 5.41 -20.54 -5.72
N ASN A 240 5.93 -21.04 -6.86
CA ASN A 240 6.28 -22.45 -6.98
C ASN A 240 7.32 -22.87 -5.92
N ASP A 241 8.34 -22.04 -5.66
CA ASP A 241 9.36 -22.33 -4.65
C ASP A 241 8.75 -22.40 -3.24
N GLN A 242 7.80 -21.53 -2.93
CA GLN A 242 7.08 -21.56 -1.65
C GLN A 242 6.18 -22.79 -1.54
N LYS A 243 5.51 -23.22 -2.62
CA LYS A 243 4.73 -24.47 -2.67
C LYS A 243 5.62 -25.70 -2.50
N THR A 244 6.81 -25.70 -3.11
CA THR A 244 7.80 -26.76 -2.91
C THR A 244 8.22 -26.83 -1.44
N PHE A 245 8.56 -25.69 -0.83
CA PHE A 245 8.89 -25.62 0.61
C PHE A 245 7.77 -26.15 1.50
N ILE A 246 6.52 -25.77 1.22
CA ILE A 246 5.33 -26.24 1.97
C ILE A 246 5.22 -27.77 1.89
N ALA A 247 5.38 -28.34 0.71
CA ALA A 247 5.29 -29.80 0.50
C ALA A 247 6.47 -30.55 1.15
N GLU A 248 7.70 -30.09 0.98
CA GLU A 248 8.91 -30.72 1.56
C GLU A 248 8.85 -30.74 3.10
N HIS A 249 8.30 -29.69 3.71
CA HIS A 249 8.14 -29.61 5.17
C HIS A 249 6.78 -30.08 5.67
N GLN A 250 5.93 -30.65 4.78
CA GLN A 250 4.59 -31.17 5.12
C GLN A 250 3.71 -30.17 5.85
N LEU A 251 3.72 -28.89 5.43
CA LEU A 251 2.99 -27.78 6.08
C LEU A 251 1.55 -27.63 5.58
N ASP A 252 1.10 -28.41 4.58
CA ASP A 252 -0.22 -28.28 3.96
C ASP A 252 -1.35 -28.26 5.00
N SER A 253 -1.23 -29.11 6.02
CA SER A 253 -2.21 -29.21 7.09
C SER A 253 -2.29 -27.97 8.00
N CYS A 254 -1.26 -27.10 7.98
CA CYS A 254 -1.16 -25.88 8.80
C CYS A 254 -1.47 -24.60 8.01
N ILE A 255 -1.68 -24.67 6.69
CA ILE A 255 -1.79 -23.50 5.82
C ILE A 255 -3.14 -23.46 5.13
N SER A 256 -3.75 -22.27 5.11
CA SER A 256 -4.96 -21.99 4.34
C SER A 256 -4.73 -20.79 3.44
N TYR A 257 -4.82 -20.99 2.13
CA TYR A 257 -4.85 -19.89 1.17
C TYR A 257 -6.28 -19.40 0.99
N LEU A 258 -6.53 -18.13 1.34
CA LEU A 258 -7.86 -17.52 1.38
C LEU A 258 -8.21 -16.73 0.10
N GLY A 259 -7.36 -16.83 -0.93
CA GLY A 259 -7.60 -16.11 -2.18
C GLY A 259 -7.46 -14.59 -2.04
N LYS A 260 -8.16 -13.87 -2.92
CA LYS A 260 -8.25 -12.40 -2.91
C LYS A 260 -9.64 -12.00 -2.42
N PRO A 261 -9.83 -11.85 -1.10
CA PRO A 261 -11.12 -11.50 -0.54
C PRO A 261 -11.56 -10.09 -0.96
N ASP A 262 -12.86 -9.86 -1.01
CA ASP A 262 -13.42 -8.52 -1.00
C ASP A 262 -13.20 -7.85 0.37
N LYS A 263 -13.59 -6.58 0.50
CA LYS A 263 -13.37 -5.82 1.74
C LYS A 263 -14.12 -6.42 2.93
N GLU A 264 -15.36 -6.84 2.73
CA GLU A 264 -16.23 -7.42 3.76
C GLU A 264 -15.65 -8.72 4.30
N THR A 265 -15.22 -9.62 3.42
CA THR A 265 -14.55 -10.86 3.77
C THR A 265 -13.20 -10.59 4.44
N LEU A 266 -12.44 -9.58 3.98
CA LEU A 266 -11.16 -9.22 4.57
C LEU A 266 -11.30 -8.73 6.01
N ILE A 267 -12.36 -7.97 6.33
CA ILE A 267 -12.68 -7.55 7.69
C ILE A 267 -12.95 -8.78 8.58
N GLN A 268 -13.72 -9.76 8.11
CA GLN A 268 -13.97 -11.00 8.85
C GLN A 268 -12.67 -11.77 9.10
N ILE A 269 -11.76 -11.83 8.10
CA ILE A 269 -10.44 -12.47 8.23
C ILE A 269 -9.60 -11.76 9.30
N TYR A 270 -9.52 -10.42 9.28
CA TYR A 270 -8.78 -9.67 10.30
C TYR A 270 -9.33 -9.91 11.70
N ASN A 271 -10.67 -9.89 11.85
CA ASN A 271 -11.31 -10.10 13.14
C ASN A 271 -11.18 -11.55 13.65
N ALA A 272 -11.08 -12.52 12.76
CA ALA A 272 -11.00 -13.94 13.11
C ALA A 272 -9.57 -14.44 13.37
N ALA A 273 -8.55 -13.71 12.96
CA ALA A 273 -7.15 -14.05 13.20
C ALA A 273 -6.71 -13.70 14.64
N ASP A 274 -5.60 -14.28 15.09
CA ASP A 274 -5.02 -14.00 16.41
C ASP A 274 -3.83 -13.03 16.33
N VAL A 275 -3.10 -13.03 15.21
CA VAL A 275 -1.95 -12.13 14.98
C VAL A 275 -1.70 -11.93 13.49
N LEU A 276 -1.44 -10.66 13.09
CA LEU A 276 -0.90 -10.35 11.76
C LEU A 276 0.63 -10.38 11.81
N VAL A 277 1.26 -11.06 10.83
CA VAL A 277 2.73 -11.03 10.65
C VAL A 277 3.08 -10.37 9.32
N ALA A 278 3.81 -9.27 9.40
CA ALA A 278 4.25 -8.46 8.26
C ALA A 278 5.78 -8.29 8.26
N PRO A 279 6.58 -9.35 7.95
CA PRO A 279 8.03 -9.33 8.00
C PRO A 279 8.61 -8.76 6.69
N SER A 280 8.00 -7.70 6.19
CA SER A 280 8.39 -7.08 4.92
C SER A 280 9.80 -6.49 5.02
N THR A 281 10.64 -6.74 4.01
CA THR A 281 11.97 -6.13 3.91
C THR A 281 11.93 -4.69 3.42
N TYR A 282 10.82 -4.30 2.79
CA TYR A 282 10.58 -2.93 2.35
C TYR A 282 9.08 -2.62 2.25
N GLU A 283 8.65 -1.50 2.83
CA GLU A 283 7.31 -0.92 2.70
C GLU A 283 7.38 0.60 2.53
N GLY A 284 6.51 1.14 1.66
CA GLY A 284 6.35 2.58 1.57
C GLY A 284 5.47 3.15 2.68
N PHE A 285 4.49 2.36 3.16
CA PHE A 285 3.61 2.72 4.28
C PHE A 285 3.24 1.51 5.14
N GLY A 286 2.58 0.50 4.56
CA GLY A 286 2.13 -0.67 5.31
C GLY A 286 0.66 -0.59 5.72
N ILE A 287 -0.23 -0.29 4.79
CA ILE A 287 -1.67 -0.12 5.07
C ILE A 287 -2.28 -1.33 5.80
N THR A 288 -1.85 -2.55 5.46
CA THR A 288 -2.40 -3.79 6.05
C THR A 288 -2.16 -3.91 7.56
N VAL A 289 -1.09 -3.30 8.10
CA VAL A 289 -0.84 -3.32 9.55
C VAL A 289 -1.81 -2.38 10.28
N ILE A 290 -2.18 -1.25 9.66
CA ILE A 290 -3.17 -0.32 10.24
C ILE A 290 -4.59 -0.87 10.11
N GLU A 291 -4.92 -1.54 8.99
CA GLU A 291 -6.20 -2.24 8.84
C GLU A 291 -6.38 -3.32 9.93
N ALA A 292 -5.33 -4.12 10.17
CA ALA A 292 -5.32 -5.11 11.24
C ALA A 292 -5.53 -4.48 12.62
N MET A 293 -4.80 -3.41 12.93
CA MET A 293 -4.95 -2.67 14.18
C MET A 293 -6.35 -2.07 14.36
N ALA A 294 -6.94 -1.56 13.28
CA ALA A 294 -8.31 -1.04 13.30
C ALA A 294 -9.35 -2.13 13.60
N CYS A 295 -9.09 -3.37 13.18
CA CYS A 295 -9.90 -4.54 13.50
C CYS A 295 -9.56 -5.19 14.87
N GLY A 296 -8.65 -4.59 15.65
CA GLY A 296 -8.25 -5.14 16.96
C GLY A 296 -7.32 -6.35 16.87
N LEU A 297 -6.66 -6.56 15.74
CA LEU A 297 -5.71 -7.65 15.55
C LEU A 297 -4.30 -7.21 15.96
N PRO A 298 -3.63 -7.86 16.92
CA PRO A 298 -2.23 -7.63 17.25
C PRO A 298 -1.32 -7.82 16.03
N VAL A 299 -0.27 -7.04 15.95
CA VAL A 299 0.63 -6.99 14.80
C VAL A 299 2.08 -7.30 15.22
N ILE A 300 2.73 -8.16 14.45
CA ILE A 300 4.19 -8.32 14.42
C ILE A 300 4.66 -7.76 13.08
N ALA A 301 5.50 -6.73 13.11
CA ALA A 301 5.99 -6.06 11.91
C ALA A 301 7.51 -5.98 11.91
N SER A 302 8.11 -5.86 10.73
CA SER A 302 9.57 -5.64 10.65
C SER A 302 9.97 -4.25 11.16
N ASN A 303 11.17 -4.19 11.73
CA ASN A 303 11.78 -2.97 12.27
C ASN A 303 12.49 -2.12 11.21
N VAL A 304 12.11 -2.27 9.94
CA VAL A 304 12.74 -1.58 8.80
C VAL A 304 11.76 -0.74 8.01
N THR A 305 12.30 0.21 7.28
CA THR A 305 11.58 1.13 6.37
C THR A 305 10.47 1.93 7.06
N SER A 306 9.25 1.98 6.51
CA SER A 306 8.16 2.77 7.08
C SER A 306 7.44 2.10 8.26
N LEU A 307 7.60 0.78 8.46
CA LEU A 307 6.81 0.06 9.46
C LEU A 307 7.04 0.57 10.89
N PRO A 308 8.27 0.84 11.37
CA PRO A 308 8.47 1.38 12.72
C PRO A 308 7.71 2.69 12.97
N GLU A 309 7.76 3.63 12.01
CA GLU A 309 7.03 4.90 12.16
C GLU A 309 5.52 4.73 12.07
N VAL A 310 5.03 3.73 11.30
CA VAL A 310 3.60 3.47 11.13
C VAL A 310 3.02 2.77 12.34
N VAL A 311 3.68 1.78 12.91
CA VAL A 311 3.13 1.02 14.06
C VAL A 311 3.47 1.65 15.41
N ASN A 312 4.59 2.38 15.50
CA ASN A 312 5.11 2.95 16.75
C ASN A 312 5.21 1.87 17.86
N ASP A 313 4.61 2.09 19.03
CA ASP A 313 4.58 1.15 20.17
C ASP A 313 3.38 0.19 20.16
N ALA A 314 2.60 0.17 19.07
CA ALA A 314 1.38 -0.63 18.95
C ALA A 314 1.60 -2.00 18.30
N ALA A 315 2.85 -2.40 18.06
CA ALA A 315 3.20 -3.70 17.50
C ALA A 315 4.53 -4.21 18.07
N THR A 316 4.75 -5.52 17.95
CA THR A 316 6.08 -6.09 18.16
C THR A 316 6.93 -5.86 16.91
N LEU A 317 8.04 -5.16 17.05
CA LEU A 317 9.00 -4.92 15.97
C LEU A 317 10.11 -5.97 16.01
N VAL A 318 10.36 -6.59 14.86
CA VAL A 318 11.32 -7.71 14.68
C VAL A 318 12.22 -7.45 13.48
N ASP A 319 13.41 -8.05 13.46
CA ASP A 319 14.18 -8.15 12.23
C ASP A 319 13.41 -9.03 11.22
N PRO A 320 13.24 -8.60 9.96
CA PRO A 320 12.45 -9.36 8.98
C PRO A 320 13.02 -10.75 8.66
N LEU A 321 14.27 -11.03 8.99
CA LEU A 321 14.94 -12.32 8.77
C LEU A 321 15.09 -13.16 10.05
N ASP A 322 14.75 -12.60 11.22
CA ASP A 322 14.83 -13.31 12.51
C ASP A 322 13.60 -14.20 12.72
N THR A 323 13.68 -15.43 12.23
CA THR A 323 12.61 -16.41 12.38
C THR A 323 12.35 -16.81 13.83
N ASP A 324 13.39 -16.85 14.68
CA ASP A 324 13.26 -17.17 16.10
C ASP A 324 12.54 -16.05 16.85
N GLY A 325 12.91 -14.80 16.60
CA GLY A 325 12.27 -13.63 17.21
C GLY A 325 10.80 -13.52 16.80
N ILE A 326 10.49 -13.77 15.51
CA ILE A 326 9.09 -13.78 15.02
C ILE A 326 8.30 -14.90 15.70
N ALA A 327 8.84 -16.13 15.73
CA ALA A 327 8.16 -17.28 16.36
C ALA A 327 7.90 -16.99 17.86
N HIS A 328 8.88 -16.46 18.58
CA HIS A 328 8.73 -16.09 19.98
C HIS A 328 7.64 -15.02 20.19
N ALA A 329 7.61 -13.99 19.35
CA ALA A 329 6.59 -12.95 19.41
C ALA A 329 5.17 -13.52 19.17
N VAL A 330 5.00 -14.48 18.22
CA VAL A 330 3.74 -15.19 18.01
C VAL A 330 3.33 -15.96 19.26
N GLU A 331 4.25 -16.74 19.85
CA GLU A 331 4.00 -17.51 21.06
C GLU A 331 3.56 -16.58 22.23
N GLN A 332 4.27 -15.47 22.43
CA GLN A 332 3.95 -14.51 23.49
C GLN A 332 2.56 -13.89 23.32
N ILE A 333 2.23 -13.37 22.15
CA ILE A 333 0.91 -12.75 21.88
C ILE A 333 -0.21 -13.77 22.10
N PHE A 334 -0.03 -15.01 21.68
CA PHE A 334 -1.06 -16.03 21.80
C PHE A 334 -1.23 -16.55 23.23
N THR A 335 -0.14 -16.71 23.97
CA THR A 335 -0.16 -17.33 25.33
C THR A 335 -0.31 -16.33 26.47
N GLN A 336 -0.14 -15.03 26.21
CA GLN A 336 -0.21 -13.97 27.23
C GLN A 336 -1.39 -13.02 26.95
N PRO A 337 -2.60 -13.28 27.50
CA PRO A 337 -3.78 -12.46 27.24
C PRO A 337 -3.59 -10.97 27.58
N ALA A 338 -2.92 -10.66 28.67
CA ALA A 338 -2.65 -9.28 29.08
C ALA A 338 -1.82 -8.51 28.04
N LEU A 339 -0.78 -9.14 27.49
CA LEU A 339 0.04 -8.56 26.41
C LEU A 339 -0.76 -8.38 25.13
N ARG A 340 -1.58 -9.38 24.77
CA ARG A 340 -2.47 -9.31 23.62
C ARG A 340 -3.45 -8.15 23.76
N ASP A 341 -4.11 -8.00 24.90
CA ASP A 341 -5.06 -6.92 25.16
C ASP A 341 -4.38 -5.56 25.13
N GLU A 342 -3.15 -5.45 25.64
CA GLU A 342 -2.35 -4.23 25.55
C GLU A 342 -2.12 -3.81 24.09
N PHE A 343 -1.68 -4.75 23.24
CA PHE A 343 -1.47 -4.48 21.81
C PHE A 343 -2.76 -4.12 21.08
N ILE A 344 -3.88 -4.77 21.39
CA ILE A 344 -5.20 -4.42 20.84
C ILE A 344 -5.54 -2.96 21.16
N GLN A 345 -5.41 -2.54 22.42
CA GLN A 345 -5.73 -1.18 22.84
C GLN A 345 -4.77 -0.13 22.24
N LYS A 346 -3.48 -0.44 22.17
CA LYS A 346 -2.50 0.40 21.48
C LYS A 346 -2.80 0.49 19.99
N GLY A 347 -3.14 -0.64 19.36
CA GLY A 347 -3.53 -0.74 17.95
C GLY A 347 -4.71 0.15 17.61
N PHE A 348 -5.78 0.13 18.38
CA PHE A 348 -6.94 1.01 18.18
C PHE A 348 -6.55 2.49 18.25
N ARG A 349 -5.78 2.89 19.28
CA ARG A 349 -5.31 4.29 19.40
C ARG A 349 -4.41 4.69 18.23
N ARG A 350 -3.59 3.77 17.74
CA ARG A 350 -2.70 4.03 16.62
C ARG A 350 -3.46 4.15 15.30
N ALA A 351 -4.35 3.21 15.00
CA ALA A 351 -5.18 3.22 13.79
C ALA A 351 -6.07 4.47 13.70
N ALA A 352 -6.62 4.95 14.81
CA ALA A 352 -7.45 6.15 14.84
C ALA A 352 -6.74 7.43 14.36
N GLN A 353 -5.40 7.46 14.40
CA GLN A 353 -4.60 8.58 13.88
C GLN A 353 -4.56 8.62 12.35
N PHE A 354 -4.78 7.47 11.69
CA PHE A 354 -4.72 7.32 10.24
C PHE A 354 -6.14 7.26 9.67
N ASN A 355 -6.67 8.40 9.30
CA ASN A 355 -8.00 8.47 8.70
C ASN A 355 -8.00 9.36 7.45
N TRP A 356 -8.82 9.02 6.48
CA TRP A 356 -8.89 9.72 5.20
C TRP A 356 -9.34 11.18 5.30
N HIS A 357 -10.08 11.54 6.34
CA HIS A 357 -10.43 12.94 6.59
C HIS A 357 -9.18 13.78 6.86
N ASN A 358 -8.31 13.33 7.76
CA ASN A 358 -7.07 14.03 8.09
C ASN A 358 -6.09 14.03 6.90
N THR A 359 -5.99 12.92 6.15
CA THR A 359 -5.20 12.84 4.92
C THR A 359 -5.68 13.86 3.90
N ALA A 360 -6.98 13.91 3.64
CA ALA A 360 -7.58 14.84 2.69
C ALA A 360 -7.44 16.30 3.13
N GLU A 361 -7.59 16.60 4.42
CA GLU A 361 -7.41 17.94 4.97
C GLU A 361 -5.97 18.45 4.76
N GLN A 362 -4.97 17.64 5.07
CA GLN A 362 -3.57 17.99 4.84
C GLN A 362 -3.26 18.21 3.35
N ILE A 363 -3.81 17.35 2.47
CA ILE A 363 -3.66 17.50 1.02
C ILE A 363 -4.36 18.75 0.51
N ALA A 364 -5.55 19.08 1.02
CA ALA A 364 -6.26 20.30 0.69
C ALA A 364 -5.46 21.56 1.06
N GLN A 365 -4.84 21.58 2.24
CA GLN A 365 -3.97 22.68 2.68
C GLN A 365 -2.74 22.84 1.76
N ILE A 366 -2.18 21.72 1.26
CA ILE A 366 -1.09 21.78 0.27
C ILE A 366 -1.57 22.48 -1.00
N TYR A 367 -2.74 22.14 -1.51
CA TYR A 367 -3.29 22.77 -2.72
C TYR A 367 -3.53 24.26 -2.52
N GLU A 368 -4.15 24.66 -1.42
CA GLU A 368 -4.40 26.07 -1.06
C GLU A 368 -3.09 26.86 -0.99
N SER A 369 -2.06 26.29 -0.35
CA SER A 369 -0.74 26.93 -0.23
C SER A 369 -0.06 27.17 -1.58
N LEU A 370 -0.19 26.23 -2.53
CA LEU A 370 0.38 26.34 -3.86
C LEU A 370 -0.31 27.43 -4.69
N LEU A 371 -1.64 27.55 -4.62
CA LEU A 371 -2.38 28.57 -5.34
C LEU A 371 -2.09 29.97 -4.80
N ASN A 372 -2.02 30.14 -3.49
CA ASN A 372 -1.68 31.42 -2.86
C ASN A 372 -0.27 31.89 -3.25
N SER A 373 0.70 30.95 -3.34
CA SER A 373 2.06 31.27 -3.76
C SER A 373 2.16 31.64 -5.24
N THR A 374 1.29 31.11 -6.08
CA THR A 374 1.24 31.41 -7.52
C THR A 374 0.59 32.77 -7.75
N SER A 375 -0.48 33.10 -7.03
CA SER A 375 -1.17 34.41 -7.11
C SER A 375 -0.27 35.57 -6.72
N ASN A 376 0.56 35.38 -5.68
CA ASN A 376 1.50 36.42 -5.23
C ASN A 376 2.66 36.64 -6.24
N LYS A 377 3.03 35.66 -7.04
CA LYS A 377 4.06 35.79 -8.10
C LYS A 377 3.54 36.50 -9.35
N VAL A 378 2.24 36.49 -9.59
CA VAL A 378 1.62 37.19 -10.75
C VAL A 378 1.32 38.66 -10.39
N ALA A 379 1.19 38.95 -9.09
CA ALA A 379 0.91 40.32 -8.59
C ALA A 379 2.20 41.17 -8.31
N ALA A 380 3.38 40.54 -8.30
CA ALA A 380 4.68 41.16 -8.15
C ALA A 380 5.41 41.30 -9.50
#